data_6298edd0de68494fc01bffdb72a50463
#
_entry.id   6298edd0de68494fc01bffdb72a50463
#
_cell.length_a   1.000
_cell.length_b   1.000
_cell.length_c   1.000
_cell.angle_alpha   90.00
_cell.angle_beta   90.00
_cell.angle_gamma   90.00
#
_symmetry.space_group_name_H-M   'P 1'
#
loop_
_entity.id
_entity.type
_entity.pdbx_description
1 polymer ?
#
loop_
_entity_poly.entity_id
_entity_poly.type
_entity_poly.pdbx_seq_one_letter_code
_entity_poly.pdbx_strand_id
1 'polypeptide(L)'
;MKFSKKISFISFIIFISSFLFAFDWPVDVSSGESQIKTNFAENRGNAFSKGFVFSSSEDVKASEDGVVLVHINPENNYYENFTSTLGNSLILIHKDEMISVYSGFEEINETCLDGEVSKGAILGSLNKKSTEIEEDSTKKQVLPKKDFEFQIIDIRNTVVINPFLLLSKLEKISPVFPGKIFVVNKKGTEYSLEEKKSLASGVYSIYREYFPSRMPLKTSVFVNGEESSTINFDTILYKENRICVSGKDFFPIEKIYPNNKRQFLGEIEISRGKNLISVIVTDCLGVERRINHTIEAW
;
A
#
# COMPACT_ATOMS: atom_id res chain seq x y z
N MET A 1 5.70 -52.53 48.23
CA MET A 1 5.73 -51.08 47.98
C MET A 1 5.65 -50.84 46.45
N LYS A 2 4.46 -50.56 45.91
CA LYS A 2 4.23 -50.38 44.46
C LYS A 2 4.30 -48.88 44.15
N PHE A 3 5.30 -48.47 43.35
CA PHE A 3 5.36 -47.10 42.81
C PHE A 3 4.49 -47.00 41.55
N SER A 4 3.40 -46.28 41.64
CA SER A 4 2.55 -45.88 40.52
C SER A 4 3.22 -44.72 39.78
N LYS A 5 3.66 -44.94 38.53
CA LYS A 5 4.07 -43.88 37.61
C LYS A 5 2.84 -43.22 37.03
N LYS A 6 2.54 -41.99 37.47
CA LYS A 6 1.58 -41.11 36.80
C LYS A 6 2.24 -40.54 35.52
N ILE A 7 1.81 -41.00 34.36
CA ILE A 7 2.15 -40.40 33.08
C ILE A 7 1.27 -39.16 32.91
N SER A 8 1.88 -38.00 33.00
CA SER A 8 1.23 -36.70 32.71
C SER A 8 1.18 -36.53 31.21
N PHE A 9 -0.01 -36.62 30.64
CA PHE A 9 -0.26 -36.37 29.22
C PHE A 9 -0.36 -34.83 29.03
N ILE A 10 0.74 -34.20 28.66
CA ILE A 10 0.75 -32.79 28.26
C ILE A 10 0.22 -32.73 26.84
N SER A 11 -1.05 -32.33 26.71
CA SER A 11 -1.70 -32.04 25.44
C SER A 11 -1.06 -30.77 24.87
N PHE A 12 -0.14 -30.89 23.92
CA PHE A 12 0.43 -29.79 23.18
C PHE A 12 -0.62 -29.36 22.14
N ILE A 13 -1.46 -28.40 22.52
CA ILE A 13 -2.37 -27.73 21.57
C ILE A 13 -1.50 -26.88 20.69
N ILE A 14 -1.19 -27.39 19.50
CA ILE A 14 -0.60 -26.58 18.41
C ILE A 14 -1.70 -25.63 17.95
N PHE A 15 -1.62 -24.39 18.40
CA PHE A 15 -2.39 -23.28 17.84
C PHE A 15 -1.84 -23.02 16.45
N ILE A 16 -2.37 -23.70 15.44
CA ILE A 16 -2.21 -23.32 14.05
C ILE A 16 -3.02 -22.03 13.91
N SER A 17 -2.36 -20.88 14.12
CA SER A 17 -2.88 -19.60 13.68
C SER A 17 -2.88 -19.63 12.15
N SER A 18 -3.95 -20.14 11.58
CA SER A 18 -4.31 -19.85 10.19
C SER A 18 -4.36 -18.33 10.13
N PHE A 19 -3.40 -17.70 9.45
CA PHE A 19 -3.55 -16.33 9.01
C PHE A 19 -4.70 -16.34 8.01
N LEU A 20 -5.92 -16.22 8.52
CA LEU A 20 -7.10 -15.92 7.72
C LEU A 20 -6.91 -14.48 7.27
N PHE A 21 -6.51 -14.30 6.01
CA PHE A 21 -6.59 -12.99 5.38
C PHE A 21 -8.05 -12.57 5.43
N ALA A 22 -8.30 -11.38 5.98
CA ALA A 22 -9.67 -10.91 6.18
C ALA A 22 -10.34 -10.59 4.84
N PHE A 23 -9.55 -10.11 3.85
CA PHE A 23 -10.04 -9.63 2.56
C PHE A 23 -9.49 -10.43 1.38
N ASP A 24 -10.33 -10.66 0.38
CA ASP A 24 -9.92 -11.19 -0.93
C ASP A 24 -9.65 -10.05 -1.92
N TRP A 25 -8.96 -10.36 -3.01
CA TRP A 25 -8.71 -9.38 -4.07
C TRP A 25 -10.03 -9.01 -4.77
N PRO A 26 -10.31 -7.71 -4.95
CA PRO A 26 -11.56 -7.25 -5.57
C PRO A 26 -11.63 -7.53 -7.08
N VAL A 27 -10.49 -7.79 -7.71
CA VAL A 27 -10.34 -8.21 -9.12
C VAL A 27 -9.40 -9.40 -9.19
N ASP A 28 -9.45 -10.17 -10.28
CA ASP A 28 -8.53 -11.28 -10.48
C ASP A 28 -7.10 -10.76 -10.68
N VAL A 29 -6.20 -11.15 -9.79
CA VAL A 29 -4.76 -10.83 -9.81
C VAL A 29 -3.90 -12.05 -10.14
N SER A 30 -4.46 -13.09 -10.79
CA SER A 30 -3.74 -14.31 -11.16
C SER A 30 -2.50 -14.06 -12.02
N SER A 31 -2.46 -12.96 -12.77
CA SER A 31 -1.27 -12.48 -13.48
C SER A 31 -0.23 -11.81 -12.56
N GLY A 32 -0.46 -11.79 -11.24
CA GLY A 32 0.38 -11.16 -10.24
C GLY A 32 0.16 -9.64 -10.15
N GLU A 33 1.17 -8.95 -9.61
CA GLU A 33 1.16 -7.49 -9.35
C GLU A 33 0.98 -6.63 -10.63
N SER A 34 1.04 -7.24 -11.82
CA SER A 34 1.01 -6.52 -13.11
C SER A 34 -0.30 -5.74 -13.37
N GLN A 35 -1.36 -6.02 -12.63
CA GLN A 35 -2.63 -5.27 -12.72
C GLN A 35 -2.69 -4.06 -11.80
N ILE A 36 -1.79 -3.96 -10.82
CA ILE A 36 -1.71 -2.81 -9.92
C ILE A 36 -0.94 -1.70 -10.63
N LYS A 37 -1.68 -0.66 -11.05
CA LYS A 37 -1.14 0.52 -11.72
C LYS A 37 -0.52 1.51 -10.75
N THR A 38 -1.13 1.66 -9.57
CA THR A 38 -0.66 2.55 -8.49
C THR A 38 -0.74 1.84 -7.16
N ASN A 39 0.36 1.89 -6.41
CA ASN A 39 0.45 1.28 -5.09
C ASN A 39 -0.01 2.23 -3.97
N PHE A 40 -0.28 1.66 -2.80
CA PHE A 40 -0.54 2.40 -1.58
C PHE A 40 0.64 3.31 -1.22
N ALA A 41 0.32 4.51 -0.72
CA ALA A 41 1.29 5.56 -0.35
C ALA A 41 2.18 6.07 -1.50
N GLU A 42 1.91 5.69 -2.75
CA GLU A 42 2.57 6.25 -3.93
C GLU A 42 2.17 7.73 -4.13
N ASN A 43 3.07 8.52 -4.72
CA ASN A 43 2.81 9.92 -5.00
C ASN A 43 1.86 10.08 -6.21
N ARG A 44 0.66 10.60 -5.97
CA ARG A 44 -0.34 10.96 -6.99
C ARG A 44 -0.57 12.47 -7.02
N GLY A 45 0.33 13.21 -7.66
CA GLY A 45 0.16 14.65 -7.84
C GLY A 45 0.07 15.43 -6.51
N ASN A 46 1.03 15.24 -5.62
CA ASN A 46 1.12 15.82 -4.28
C ASN A 46 0.10 15.27 -3.25
N ALA A 47 -0.48 14.10 -3.51
CA ALA A 47 -1.25 13.35 -2.53
C ALA A 47 -0.77 11.90 -2.47
N PHE A 48 -0.83 11.27 -1.29
CA PHE A 48 -0.63 9.83 -1.17
C PHE A 48 -1.78 9.07 -1.84
N SER A 49 -1.46 8.02 -2.61
CA SER A 49 -2.46 7.03 -2.98
C SER A 49 -2.97 6.34 -1.72
N LYS A 50 -4.28 6.40 -1.48
CA LYS A 50 -4.92 5.84 -0.28
C LYS A 50 -5.28 4.36 -0.43
N GLY A 51 -4.99 3.77 -1.59
CA GLY A 51 -5.30 2.38 -1.91
C GLY A 51 -4.53 1.92 -3.12
N PHE A 52 -5.04 0.85 -3.74
CA PHE A 52 -4.56 0.39 -5.03
C PHE A 52 -5.39 0.98 -6.16
N VAL A 53 -4.73 1.33 -7.26
CA VAL A 53 -5.40 1.54 -8.53
C VAL A 53 -5.05 0.37 -9.42
N PHE A 54 -6.07 -0.38 -9.83
CA PHE A 54 -5.96 -1.48 -10.77
C PHE A 54 -6.22 -0.98 -12.20
N SER A 55 -5.62 -1.65 -13.16
CA SER A 55 -5.99 -1.52 -14.57
C SER A 55 -6.61 -2.84 -15.01
N SER A 56 -7.93 -2.93 -15.02
CA SER A 56 -8.69 -4.16 -15.28
C SER A 56 -9.84 -3.93 -16.26
N SER A 57 -10.31 -5.01 -16.87
CA SER A 57 -11.52 -5.05 -17.69
C SER A 57 -12.59 -5.99 -17.11
N GLU A 58 -12.33 -6.54 -15.90
CA GLU A 58 -13.14 -7.58 -15.28
C GLU A 58 -14.22 -6.99 -14.36
N ASP A 59 -15.14 -7.87 -13.92
CA ASP A 59 -16.10 -7.56 -12.88
C ASP A 59 -15.38 -7.39 -11.53
N VAL A 60 -15.84 -6.42 -10.72
CA VAL A 60 -15.34 -6.15 -9.38
C VAL A 60 -16.16 -6.91 -8.36
N LYS A 61 -15.49 -7.56 -7.41
CA LYS A 61 -16.09 -8.40 -6.38
C LYS A 61 -15.91 -7.79 -5.00
N ALA A 62 -16.85 -8.11 -4.11
CA ALA A 62 -16.72 -7.78 -2.68
C ALA A 62 -15.55 -8.54 -2.07
N SER A 63 -14.63 -7.81 -1.45
CA SER A 63 -13.43 -8.39 -0.84
C SER A 63 -13.71 -9.10 0.48
N GLU A 64 -14.82 -8.78 1.16
CA GLU A 64 -15.26 -9.39 2.41
C GLU A 64 -16.79 -9.24 2.56
N ASP A 65 -17.40 -10.05 3.43
CA ASP A 65 -18.80 -9.89 3.82
C ASP A 65 -19.04 -8.49 4.40
N GLY A 66 -20.14 -7.85 4.01
CA GLY A 66 -20.42 -6.50 4.48
C GLY A 66 -21.83 -6.02 4.17
N VAL A 67 -22.07 -4.76 4.52
CA VAL A 67 -23.33 -4.06 4.21
C VAL A 67 -23.01 -2.82 3.41
N VAL A 68 -23.81 -2.51 2.40
CA VAL A 68 -23.65 -1.28 1.63
C VAL A 68 -23.95 -0.08 2.54
N LEU A 69 -22.94 0.74 2.75
CA LEU A 69 -23.05 1.97 3.52
C LEU A 69 -23.47 3.14 2.65
N VAL A 70 -22.82 3.27 1.48
CA VAL A 70 -23.08 4.37 0.53
C VAL A 70 -22.87 3.88 -0.90
N HIS A 71 -23.79 4.27 -1.78
CA HIS A 71 -23.63 4.24 -3.22
C HIS A 71 -23.51 5.69 -3.73
N ILE A 72 -22.43 6.01 -4.42
CA ILE A 72 -22.19 7.30 -5.05
C ILE A 72 -22.35 7.11 -6.54
N ASN A 73 -23.40 7.72 -7.11
CA ASN A 73 -23.61 7.77 -8.55
C ASN A 73 -23.55 9.22 -9.04
N PRO A 74 -22.51 9.64 -9.78
CA PRO A 74 -22.35 11.01 -10.26
C PRO A 74 -23.45 11.46 -11.22
N GLU A 75 -24.08 10.53 -11.94
CA GLU A 75 -25.15 10.84 -12.91
C GLU A 75 -26.50 11.14 -12.24
N ASN A 76 -26.71 10.64 -11.02
CA ASN A 76 -27.94 10.80 -10.25
C ASN A 76 -27.88 11.95 -9.24
N ASN A 77 -27.04 12.95 -9.46
CA ASN A 77 -26.92 14.11 -8.56
C ASN A 77 -28.19 14.99 -8.62
N TYR A 78 -29.18 14.64 -7.80
CA TYR A 78 -30.31 15.54 -7.48
C TYR A 78 -29.86 16.81 -6.73
N TYR A 79 -28.62 16.83 -6.25
CA TYR A 79 -28.01 17.94 -5.51
C TYR A 79 -26.76 18.40 -6.25
N GLU A 80 -26.89 19.41 -7.08
CA GLU A 80 -25.83 20.02 -7.90
C GLU A 80 -24.60 20.52 -7.08
N ASN A 81 -24.65 20.42 -5.74
CA ASN A 81 -23.68 21.03 -4.84
C ASN A 81 -22.62 20.06 -4.28
N PHE A 82 -22.72 18.75 -4.52
CA PHE A 82 -21.78 17.77 -3.99
C PHE A 82 -21.25 16.86 -5.10
N THR A 83 -20.12 17.25 -5.70
CA THR A 83 -19.38 16.38 -6.61
C THR A 83 -18.45 15.46 -5.81
N SER A 84 -18.53 14.15 -6.03
CA SER A 84 -17.56 13.18 -5.49
C SER A 84 -16.40 13.01 -6.47
N THR A 85 -15.17 13.04 -5.95
CA THR A 85 -13.96 12.70 -6.72
C THR A 85 -13.78 11.20 -6.93
N LEU A 86 -14.62 10.37 -6.28
CA LEU A 86 -14.55 8.91 -6.37
C LEU A 86 -15.23 8.38 -7.65
N GLY A 87 -16.02 9.21 -8.35
CA GLY A 87 -16.84 8.76 -9.49
C GLY A 87 -17.93 7.78 -9.02
N ASN A 88 -18.33 6.85 -9.90
CA ASN A 88 -19.31 5.82 -9.55
C ASN A 88 -18.67 4.82 -8.59
N SER A 89 -19.18 4.76 -7.35
CA SER A 89 -18.50 4.09 -6.24
C SER A 89 -19.44 3.42 -5.28
N LEU A 90 -18.96 2.35 -4.68
CA LEU A 90 -19.64 1.61 -3.62
C LEU A 90 -18.76 1.54 -2.38
N ILE A 91 -19.35 1.80 -1.23
CA ILE A 91 -18.69 1.75 0.07
C ILE A 91 -19.38 0.71 0.91
N LEU A 92 -18.62 -0.30 1.35
CA LEU A 92 -19.09 -1.37 2.23
C LEU A 92 -18.55 -1.18 3.63
N ILE A 93 -19.39 -1.38 4.63
CA ILE A 93 -18.98 -1.54 6.02
C ILE A 93 -18.94 -3.03 6.38
N HIS A 94 -17.87 -3.44 7.01
CA HIS A 94 -17.59 -4.80 7.45
C HIS A 94 -17.65 -4.93 8.97
N LYS A 95 -17.46 -6.14 9.49
CA LYS A 95 -17.21 -6.35 10.92
C LYS A 95 -15.97 -5.58 11.38
N ASP A 96 -15.84 -5.37 12.68
CA ASP A 96 -14.71 -4.71 13.34
C ASP A 96 -14.46 -3.24 12.89
N GLU A 97 -15.52 -2.56 12.44
CA GLU A 97 -15.46 -1.14 12.04
C GLU A 97 -14.50 -0.88 10.85
N MET A 98 -14.38 -1.87 9.96
CA MET A 98 -13.64 -1.74 8.71
C MET A 98 -14.55 -1.29 7.58
N ILE A 99 -14.02 -0.44 6.69
CA ILE A 99 -14.68 -0.01 5.46
C ILE A 99 -13.82 -0.38 4.26
N SER A 100 -14.46 -0.90 3.19
CA SER A 100 -13.84 -0.97 1.87
C SER A 100 -14.53 0.00 0.91
N VAL A 101 -13.72 0.67 0.08
CA VAL A 101 -14.16 1.61 -0.94
C VAL A 101 -13.79 1.06 -2.31
N TYR A 102 -14.77 1.00 -3.18
CA TYR A 102 -14.65 0.52 -4.56
C TYR A 102 -15.07 1.66 -5.48
N SER A 103 -14.19 2.16 -6.34
CA SER A 103 -14.50 3.30 -7.20
C SER A 103 -13.99 3.13 -8.64
N GLY A 104 -14.71 3.73 -9.59
CA GLY A 104 -14.39 3.62 -11.00
C GLY A 104 -15.28 2.64 -11.76
N PHE A 105 -16.44 2.28 -11.20
CA PHE A 105 -17.42 1.45 -11.90
C PHE A 105 -18.00 2.16 -13.13
N GLU A 106 -18.23 1.40 -14.19
CA GLU A 106 -19.13 1.81 -15.28
C GLU A 106 -20.57 1.52 -14.91
N GLU A 107 -20.81 0.32 -14.34
CA GLU A 107 -22.14 -0.14 -13.90
C GLU A 107 -22.01 -0.82 -12.53
N ILE A 108 -22.89 -0.48 -11.59
CA ILE A 108 -23.02 -1.16 -10.31
C ILE A 108 -24.17 -2.15 -10.39
N ASN A 109 -24.00 -3.31 -9.78
CA ASN A 109 -25.04 -4.32 -9.67
C ASN A 109 -26.10 -3.87 -8.65
N GLU A 110 -27.28 -3.48 -9.15
CA GLU A 110 -28.37 -2.96 -8.32
C GLU A 110 -28.83 -3.96 -7.23
N THR A 111 -28.69 -5.26 -7.48
CA THR A 111 -29.06 -6.28 -6.48
C THR A 111 -28.18 -6.26 -5.23
N CYS A 112 -27.00 -5.59 -5.28
CA CYS A 112 -26.13 -5.43 -4.13
C CYS A 112 -26.49 -4.20 -3.28
N LEU A 113 -27.38 -3.30 -3.75
CA LEU A 113 -27.64 -2.03 -3.09
C LEU A 113 -28.57 -2.15 -1.87
N ASP A 114 -29.36 -3.25 -1.81
CA ASP A 114 -30.42 -3.42 -0.81
C ASP A 114 -30.02 -4.26 0.40
N GLY A 115 -28.78 -4.14 0.90
CA GLY A 115 -28.46 -4.76 2.17
C GLY A 115 -27.12 -5.48 2.26
N GLU A 116 -27.14 -6.75 2.70
CA GLU A 116 -25.94 -7.55 2.94
C GLU A 116 -25.33 -8.03 1.62
N VAL A 117 -24.02 -7.92 1.54
CA VAL A 117 -23.21 -8.39 0.43
C VAL A 117 -22.26 -9.45 0.93
N SER A 118 -22.31 -10.64 0.32
CA SER A 118 -21.39 -11.72 0.65
C SER A 118 -20.03 -11.52 -0.05
N LYS A 119 -18.98 -11.95 0.60
CA LYS A 119 -17.63 -12.03 0.05
C LYS A 119 -17.63 -12.73 -1.31
N GLY A 120 -16.97 -12.15 -2.30
CA GLY A 120 -16.93 -12.66 -3.68
C GLY A 120 -18.13 -12.33 -4.54
N ALA A 121 -19.19 -11.69 -4.01
CA ALA A 121 -20.32 -11.23 -4.81
C ALA A 121 -19.88 -10.15 -5.80
N ILE A 122 -20.43 -10.20 -7.03
CA ILE A 122 -20.13 -9.19 -8.06
C ILE A 122 -20.82 -7.88 -7.71
N LEU A 123 -20.04 -6.85 -7.41
CA LEU A 123 -20.49 -5.50 -7.07
C LEU A 123 -20.84 -4.67 -8.31
N GLY A 124 -20.18 -4.94 -9.42
CA GLY A 124 -20.36 -4.21 -10.65
C GLY A 124 -19.29 -4.50 -11.69
N SER A 125 -19.34 -3.79 -12.81
CA SER A 125 -18.42 -3.96 -13.93
C SER A 125 -17.67 -2.67 -14.26
N LEU A 126 -16.47 -2.83 -14.83
CA LEU A 126 -15.63 -1.73 -15.32
C LEU A 126 -15.92 -1.37 -16.78
N ASN A 127 -16.76 -2.14 -17.46
CA ASN A 127 -17.17 -1.91 -18.85
C ASN A 127 -18.68 -2.10 -18.99
N LYS A 128 -19.29 -1.34 -19.91
CA LYS A 128 -20.69 -1.58 -20.27
C LYS A 128 -20.84 -2.98 -20.82
N LYS A 129 -21.81 -3.74 -20.31
CA LYS A 129 -22.21 -5.00 -20.93
C LYS A 129 -22.87 -4.64 -22.26
N SER A 130 -22.26 -5.00 -23.39
CA SER A 130 -22.88 -4.81 -24.70
C SER A 130 -24.14 -5.69 -24.75
N THR A 131 -25.28 -5.04 -24.87
CA THR A 131 -26.59 -5.72 -25.10
C THR A 131 -26.75 -6.21 -26.54
N GLU A 132 -25.81 -5.88 -27.42
CA GLU A 132 -25.81 -6.36 -28.81
C GLU A 132 -25.13 -7.73 -28.85
N ILE A 133 -25.93 -8.76 -29.02
CA ILE A 133 -25.49 -10.10 -29.39
C ILE A 133 -25.04 -9.99 -30.85
N GLU A 134 -23.76 -9.69 -31.08
CA GLU A 134 -23.18 -9.95 -32.41
C GLU A 134 -23.11 -11.47 -32.58
N GLU A 135 -23.85 -11.98 -33.57
CA GLU A 135 -23.96 -13.41 -33.91
C GLU A 135 -22.64 -14.08 -34.34
N ASP A 136 -21.51 -13.37 -34.32
CA ASP A 136 -20.22 -13.93 -34.72
C ASP A 136 -19.35 -14.29 -33.47
N SER A 137 -19.64 -15.47 -32.92
CA SER A 137 -19.08 -16.02 -31.66
C SER A 137 -17.61 -16.45 -31.77
N THR A 138 -16.87 -16.07 -32.81
CA THR A 138 -15.47 -16.52 -33.03
C THR A 138 -14.39 -15.50 -32.60
N LYS A 139 -14.76 -14.25 -32.33
CA LYS A 139 -13.81 -13.23 -31.89
C LYS A 139 -14.06 -12.87 -30.41
N LYS A 140 -13.18 -13.33 -29.52
CA LYS A 140 -13.16 -12.89 -28.14
C LYS A 140 -12.89 -11.38 -28.13
N GLN A 141 -13.94 -10.57 -27.89
CA GLN A 141 -13.82 -9.12 -27.84
C GLN A 141 -12.91 -8.75 -26.65
N VAL A 142 -11.77 -8.15 -26.93
CA VAL A 142 -10.86 -7.66 -25.87
C VAL A 142 -11.41 -6.35 -25.35
N LEU A 143 -12.03 -6.38 -24.17
CA LEU A 143 -12.55 -5.18 -23.51
C LEU A 143 -11.39 -4.25 -23.10
N PRO A 144 -11.55 -2.92 -23.20
CA PRO A 144 -10.54 -1.98 -22.76
C PRO A 144 -10.36 -2.04 -21.25
N LYS A 145 -9.10 -1.97 -20.80
CA LYS A 145 -8.80 -1.86 -19.36
C LYS A 145 -9.16 -0.46 -18.87
N LYS A 146 -9.83 -0.41 -17.71
CA LYS A 146 -10.17 0.83 -17.01
C LYS A 146 -9.51 0.87 -15.64
N ASP A 147 -9.31 2.06 -15.13
CA ASP A 147 -8.77 2.28 -13.80
C ASP A 147 -9.87 2.08 -12.75
N PHE A 148 -9.55 1.28 -11.74
CA PHE A 148 -10.41 0.97 -10.62
C PHE A 148 -9.63 1.16 -9.32
N GLU A 149 -10.16 1.93 -8.37
CA GLU A 149 -9.51 2.21 -7.09
C GLU A 149 -10.15 1.41 -5.95
N PHE A 150 -9.31 0.78 -5.13
CA PHE A 150 -9.71 0.01 -3.95
C PHE A 150 -8.98 0.50 -2.72
N GLN A 151 -9.73 0.83 -1.65
CA GLN A 151 -9.18 1.30 -0.37
C GLN A 151 -9.77 0.50 0.79
N ILE A 152 -9.00 0.37 1.88
CA ILE A 152 -9.44 -0.19 3.15
C ILE A 152 -9.20 0.84 4.24
N ILE A 153 -10.23 1.12 5.04
CA ILE A 153 -10.23 2.14 6.09
C ILE A 153 -10.63 1.48 7.41
N ASP A 154 -9.82 1.70 8.44
CA ASP A 154 -10.14 1.37 9.81
C ASP A 154 -10.76 2.62 10.47
N ILE A 155 -12.07 2.57 10.75
CA ILE A 155 -12.79 3.70 11.34
C ILE A 155 -12.39 3.87 12.80
N ARG A 156 -12.21 2.78 13.52
CA ARG A 156 -11.86 2.79 14.96
C ARG A 156 -10.55 3.54 15.20
N ASN A 157 -9.54 3.28 14.38
CA ASN A 157 -8.23 3.90 14.49
C ASN A 157 -8.08 5.15 13.60
N THR A 158 -9.09 5.45 12.78
CA THR A 158 -9.11 6.60 11.85
C THR A 158 -7.90 6.60 10.91
N VAL A 159 -7.59 5.43 10.32
CA VAL A 159 -6.47 5.24 9.40
C VAL A 159 -6.92 4.56 8.11
N VAL A 160 -6.22 4.87 7.02
CA VAL A 160 -6.32 4.10 5.77
C VAL A 160 -5.21 3.05 5.79
N ILE A 161 -5.56 1.79 5.61
CA ILE A 161 -4.65 0.66 5.72
C ILE A 161 -4.10 0.30 4.34
N ASN A 162 -2.82 -0.05 4.28
CA ASN A 162 -2.24 -0.63 3.08
C ASN A 162 -2.90 -1.98 2.78
N PRO A 163 -3.62 -2.11 1.66
CA PRO A 163 -4.39 -3.32 1.38
C PRO A 163 -3.56 -4.61 1.36
N PHE A 164 -2.26 -4.56 1.04
CA PHE A 164 -1.36 -5.73 1.11
C PHE A 164 -1.32 -6.41 2.48
N LEU A 165 -1.63 -5.69 3.55
CA LEU A 165 -1.61 -6.26 4.91
C LEU A 165 -2.82 -7.16 5.20
N LEU A 166 -3.91 -6.96 4.47
CA LEU A 166 -5.18 -7.63 4.72
C LEU A 166 -5.60 -8.57 3.58
N LEU A 167 -5.12 -8.33 2.36
CA LEU A 167 -5.40 -9.15 1.19
C LEU A 167 -4.57 -10.44 1.20
N SER A 168 -5.10 -11.49 0.59
CA SER A 168 -4.37 -12.74 0.38
C SER A 168 -3.05 -12.51 -0.36
N LYS A 169 -1.98 -13.24 0.03
CA LYS A 169 -0.65 -13.04 -0.54
C LYS A 169 -0.62 -13.39 -2.02
N LEU A 170 -0.01 -12.52 -2.80
CA LEU A 170 0.32 -12.82 -4.21
C LEU A 170 1.47 -13.81 -4.29
N GLU A 171 1.38 -14.76 -5.22
CA GLU A 171 2.46 -15.72 -5.48
C GLU A 171 3.71 -15.05 -6.06
N LYS A 172 3.51 -13.98 -6.81
CA LYS A 172 4.58 -13.23 -7.50
C LYS A 172 4.47 -11.75 -7.22
N ILE A 173 5.45 -11.22 -6.53
CA ILE A 173 5.60 -9.79 -6.24
C ILE A 173 6.97 -9.34 -6.76
N SER A 174 6.99 -8.20 -7.42
CA SER A 174 8.24 -7.59 -7.87
C SER A 174 9.10 -7.18 -6.67
N PRO A 175 10.37 -7.60 -6.62
CA PRO A 175 11.23 -7.26 -5.48
C PRO A 175 11.46 -5.74 -5.38
N VAL A 176 11.42 -5.23 -4.16
CA VAL A 176 11.75 -3.83 -3.86
C VAL A 176 13.23 -3.75 -3.49
N PHE A 177 13.97 -2.85 -4.13
CA PHE A 177 15.38 -2.58 -3.86
C PHE A 177 15.58 -1.16 -3.32
N PRO A 178 16.64 -0.92 -2.51
CA PRO A 178 16.96 0.42 -2.03
C PRO A 178 17.17 1.44 -3.16
N GLY A 179 17.72 1.00 -4.30
CA GLY A 179 18.13 1.90 -5.39
C GLY A 179 19.35 2.75 -5.03
N LYS A 180 19.58 3.81 -5.80
CA LYS A 180 20.65 4.77 -5.51
C LYS A 180 20.32 5.59 -4.27
N ILE A 181 21.33 5.84 -3.42
CA ILE A 181 21.19 6.59 -2.18
C ILE A 181 21.90 7.94 -2.31
N PHE A 182 21.20 8.97 -1.85
CA PHE A 182 21.65 10.35 -1.88
C PHE A 182 21.57 10.96 -0.49
N VAL A 183 22.50 11.84 -0.19
CA VAL A 183 22.44 12.68 1.02
C VAL A 183 22.50 14.15 0.64
N VAL A 184 21.71 14.97 1.34
CA VAL A 184 21.61 16.41 1.11
C VAL A 184 22.00 17.13 2.38
N ASN A 185 22.98 18.03 2.30
CA ASN A 185 23.41 18.83 3.44
C ASN A 185 22.45 20.00 3.72
N LYS A 186 22.63 20.71 4.83
CA LYS A 186 21.83 21.89 5.23
C LYS A 186 21.82 23.03 4.20
N LYS A 187 22.82 23.07 3.28
CA LYS A 187 22.89 24.07 2.20
C LYS A 187 22.15 23.62 0.93
N GLY A 188 21.52 22.45 0.93
CA GLY A 188 20.82 21.89 -0.22
C GLY A 188 21.71 21.18 -1.25
N THR A 189 23.01 20.98 -0.94
CA THR A 189 23.91 20.26 -1.85
C THR A 189 23.68 18.76 -1.74
N GLU A 190 23.36 18.11 -2.87
CA GLU A 190 23.13 16.66 -2.98
C GLU A 190 24.44 15.93 -3.34
N TYR A 191 24.66 14.78 -2.71
CA TYR A 191 25.77 13.87 -2.98
C TYR A 191 25.24 12.43 -3.15
N SER A 192 25.67 11.73 -4.20
CA SER A 192 25.44 10.28 -4.34
C SER A 192 26.43 9.51 -3.46
N LEU A 193 25.93 8.60 -2.62
CA LEU A 193 26.78 7.75 -1.77
C LEU A 193 27.53 6.67 -2.56
N GLU A 194 27.12 6.40 -3.80
CA GLU A 194 27.88 5.51 -4.70
C GLU A 194 29.16 6.18 -5.19
N GLU A 195 29.11 7.46 -5.48
CA GLU A 195 30.19 8.23 -6.09
C GLU A 195 31.08 8.93 -5.05
N LYS A 196 30.47 9.48 -4.00
CA LYS A 196 31.15 10.28 -2.99
C LYS A 196 31.52 9.42 -1.79
N LYS A 197 32.83 9.28 -1.53
CA LYS A 197 33.34 8.47 -0.41
C LYS A 197 33.80 9.30 0.79
N SER A 198 33.80 10.63 0.64
CA SER A 198 34.25 11.56 1.70
C SER A 198 33.32 12.77 1.75
N LEU A 199 32.83 13.11 2.96
CA LEU A 199 31.91 14.20 3.22
C LEU A 199 32.37 15.02 4.45
N ALA A 200 31.86 16.24 4.63
CA ALA A 200 32.00 16.95 5.89
C ALA A 200 31.16 16.25 6.98
N SER A 201 31.63 16.29 8.23
CA SER A 201 30.80 15.86 9.36
C SER A 201 29.59 16.77 9.56
N GLY A 202 28.43 16.21 9.97
CA GLY A 202 27.22 16.99 10.21
C GLY A 202 25.93 16.23 9.91
N VAL A 203 24.82 16.95 9.93
CA VAL A 203 23.47 16.40 9.69
C VAL A 203 23.14 16.51 8.20
N TYR A 204 22.60 15.40 7.68
CA TYR A 204 22.17 15.25 6.28
C TYR A 204 20.78 14.66 6.23
N SER A 205 19.94 15.15 5.30
CA SER A 205 18.74 14.43 4.89
C SER A 205 19.14 13.33 3.92
N ILE A 206 18.62 12.10 4.12
CA ILE A 206 18.93 10.95 3.27
C ILE A 206 17.73 10.57 2.42
N TYR A 207 17.98 10.25 1.15
CA TYR A 207 16.98 9.92 0.14
C TYR A 207 17.41 8.69 -0.63
N ARG A 208 16.41 7.96 -1.16
CA ARG A 208 16.62 6.96 -2.20
C ARG A 208 16.05 7.43 -3.54
N GLU A 209 16.47 6.80 -4.61
CA GLU A 209 15.82 6.93 -5.91
C GLU A 209 14.38 6.40 -5.79
N TYR A 210 13.42 7.18 -6.31
CA TYR A 210 12.00 6.85 -6.23
C TYR A 210 11.54 6.07 -7.47
N PHE A 211 10.90 4.92 -7.24
CA PHE A 211 10.30 4.08 -8.25
C PHE A 211 8.82 3.87 -7.90
N PRO A 212 7.87 4.52 -8.61
CA PRO A 212 6.44 4.45 -8.30
C PRO A 212 5.90 3.02 -8.15
N SER A 213 6.19 2.15 -9.11
CA SER A 213 5.70 0.77 -9.13
C SER A 213 6.34 -0.18 -8.09
N ARG A 214 7.25 0.31 -7.24
CA ARG A 214 8.03 -0.51 -6.29
C ARG A 214 8.07 0.14 -4.92
N MET A 215 6.89 0.24 -4.31
CA MET A 215 6.76 0.82 -2.98
C MET A 215 7.18 -0.18 -1.89
N PRO A 216 8.07 0.21 -0.96
CA PRO A 216 8.33 -0.58 0.23
C PRO A 216 7.16 -0.49 1.21
N LEU A 217 7.00 -1.53 2.04
CA LEU A 217 6.16 -1.46 3.22
C LEU A 217 6.86 -0.67 4.35
N LYS A 218 8.20 -0.75 4.39
CA LYS A 218 9.00 -0.07 5.42
C LYS A 218 10.38 0.30 4.86
N THR A 219 10.90 1.43 5.30
CA THR A 219 12.31 1.80 5.08
C THR A 219 12.99 2.10 6.40
N SER A 220 14.23 1.65 6.59
CA SER A 220 15.03 1.93 7.78
C SER A 220 16.44 2.34 7.40
N VAL A 221 16.99 3.30 8.14
CA VAL A 221 18.35 3.82 7.97
C VAL A 221 19.12 3.64 9.27
N PHE A 222 20.32 3.09 9.16
CA PHE A 222 21.25 2.89 10.26
C PHE A 222 22.55 3.62 9.99
N VAL A 223 23.13 4.23 11.00
CA VAL A 223 24.48 4.79 10.97
C VAL A 223 25.29 4.10 12.05
N ASN A 224 26.39 3.47 11.66
CA ASN A 224 27.29 2.73 12.58
C ASN A 224 26.56 1.65 13.40
N GLY A 225 25.47 1.09 12.88
CA GLY A 225 24.65 0.06 13.54
C GLY A 225 23.49 0.59 14.38
N GLU A 226 23.40 1.90 14.60
CA GLU A 226 22.30 2.55 15.31
C GLU A 226 21.20 3.01 14.34
N GLU A 227 19.92 2.74 14.66
CA GLU A 227 18.80 3.16 13.87
C GLU A 227 18.59 4.67 13.95
N SER A 228 18.85 5.35 12.83
CA SER A 228 18.66 6.79 12.70
C SER A 228 17.22 7.15 12.33
N SER A 229 16.62 6.39 11.41
CA SER A 229 15.25 6.66 10.92
C SER A 229 14.55 5.39 10.49
N THR A 230 13.24 5.39 10.67
CA THR A 230 12.33 4.37 10.12
C THR A 230 11.07 5.06 9.64
N ILE A 231 10.56 4.67 8.45
CA ILE A 231 9.31 5.16 7.87
C ILE A 231 8.49 3.92 7.45
N ASN A 232 7.23 3.87 7.89
CA ASN A 232 6.29 2.81 7.61
C ASN A 232 5.26 3.28 6.56
N PHE A 233 4.96 2.42 5.61
CA PHE A 233 3.92 2.61 4.59
C PHE A 233 2.81 1.56 4.77
N ASP A 234 2.54 1.20 6.00
CA ASP A 234 1.47 0.30 6.44
C ASP A 234 0.13 1.02 6.55
N THR A 235 0.16 2.28 6.98
CA THR A 235 -1.02 3.10 7.18
C THR A 235 -0.79 4.55 6.75
N ILE A 236 -1.87 5.19 6.32
CA ILE A 236 -1.96 6.65 6.14
C ILE A 236 -2.93 7.19 7.18
N LEU A 237 -2.53 8.22 7.89
CA LEU A 237 -3.31 8.84 8.96
C LEU A 237 -3.37 10.36 8.85
N TYR A 238 -4.33 10.95 9.56
CA TYR A 238 -4.46 12.40 9.65
C TYR A 238 -3.84 12.90 10.95
N LYS A 239 -2.80 13.70 10.85
CA LYS A 239 -2.08 14.26 11.99
C LYS A 239 -1.72 15.73 11.72
N GLU A 240 -1.95 16.60 12.72
CA GLU A 240 -1.60 18.02 12.63
C GLU A 240 -2.08 18.71 11.35
N ASN A 241 -3.34 18.47 10.97
CA ASN A 241 -3.98 18.97 9.75
C ASN A 241 -3.33 18.49 8.44
N ARG A 242 -2.57 17.37 8.46
CA ARG A 242 -1.92 16.79 7.30
C ARG A 242 -2.18 15.29 7.19
N ILE A 243 -2.15 14.81 5.99
CA ILE A 243 -2.15 13.37 5.69
C ILE A 243 -0.70 12.90 5.72
N CYS A 244 -0.40 11.95 6.60
CA CYS A 244 0.96 11.50 6.90
C CYS A 244 1.09 9.97 6.85
N VAL A 245 2.31 9.51 6.65
CA VAL A 245 2.78 8.17 6.99
C VAL A 245 3.53 8.20 8.32
N SER A 246 3.61 7.06 9.01
CA SER A 246 4.23 6.96 10.33
C SER A 246 5.72 6.59 10.28
N GLY A 247 6.44 6.85 11.34
CA GLY A 247 7.84 6.45 11.54
C GLY A 247 8.31 6.83 12.94
N LYS A 248 9.55 7.29 13.08
CA LYS A 248 9.99 8.00 14.31
C LYS A 248 9.22 9.29 14.51
N ASP A 249 8.61 9.81 13.44
CA ASP A 249 7.78 11.00 13.40
C ASP A 249 6.63 10.77 12.40
N PHE A 250 5.80 11.79 12.15
CA PHE A 250 4.76 11.79 11.14
C PHE A 250 5.23 12.58 9.93
N PHE A 251 5.22 11.93 8.77
CA PHE A 251 5.79 12.48 7.55
C PHE A 251 4.70 12.77 6.52
N PRO A 252 4.42 14.06 6.23
CA PRO A 252 3.50 14.42 5.16
C PRO A 252 4.14 14.18 3.78
N ILE A 253 3.31 14.19 2.74
CA ILE A 253 3.72 13.81 1.40
C ILE A 253 4.87 14.66 0.84
N GLU A 254 4.85 15.97 1.07
CA GLU A 254 5.88 16.89 0.60
C GLU A 254 7.25 16.61 1.23
N LYS A 255 7.28 16.02 2.43
CA LYS A 255 8.53 15.57 3.08
C LYS A 255 9.01 14.25 2.49
N ILE A 256 8.07 13.29 2.26
CA ILE A 256 8.39 11.98 1.69
C ILE A 256 8.82 12.09 0.22
N TYR A 257 8.11 12.90 -0.57
CA TYR A 257 8.36 13.06 -1.99
C TYR A 257 8.63 14.53 -2.34
N PRO A 258 9.83 15.07 -2.04
CA PRO A 258 10.16 16.46 -2.38
C PRO A 258 10.14 16.71 -3.90
N ASN A 259 10.22 15.65 -4.68
CA ASN A 259 10.06 15.63 -6.14
C ASN A 259 9.77 14.21 -6.65
N ASN A 260 9.54 14.07 -7.95
CA ASN A 260 9.21 12.78 -8.58
C ASN A 260 10.39 11.81 -8.75
N LYS A 261 11.58 12.15 -8.23
CA LYS A 261 12.80 11.33 -8.38
C LYS A 261 13.37 10.86 -7.04
N ARG A 262 12.92 11.41 -5.93
CA ARG A 262 13.48 11.18 -4.60
C ARG A 262 12.39 10.79 -3.61
N GLN A 263 12.70 9.77 -2.82
CA GLN A 263 11.93 9.40 -1.63
C GLN A 263 12.81 9.64 -0.40
N PHE A 264 12.30 10.42 0.54
CA PHE A 264 12.95 10.71 1.81
C PHE A 264 12.98 9.45 2.68
N LEU A 265 14.12 9.22 3.32
CA LEU A 265 14.33 8.09 4.22
C LEU A 265 14.57 8.53 5.66
N GLY A 266 14.86 9.82 5.88
CA GLY A 266 15.13 10.34 7.21
C GLY A 266 16.23 11.37 7.24
N GLU A 267 16.67 11.69 8.47
CA GLU A 267 17.86 12.51 8.75
C GLU A 267 18.91 11.65 9.44
N ILE A 268 20.16 11.84 9.07
CA ILE A 268 21.31 11.12 9.63
C ILE A 268 22.38 12.11 10.10
N GLU A 269 23.08 11.76 11.15
CA GLU A 269 24.27 12.45 11.60
C GLU A 269 25.52 11.67 11.18
N ILE A 270 26.41 12.32 10.44
CA ILE A 270 27.70 11.78 10.00
C ILE A 270 28.77 12.37 10.92
N SER A 271 29.34 11.54 11.79
CA SER A 271 30.41 11.92 12.73
C SER A 271 31.78 11.91 12.05
N ARG A 272 32.77 12.60 12.62
CA ARG A 272 34.17 12.55 12.14
C ARG A 272 34.70 11.12 12.08
N GLY A 273 35.46 10.80 11.03
CA GLY A 273 36.05 9.49 10.76
C GLY A 273 35.16 8.61 9.92
N LYS A 274 35.32 7.31 10.04
CA LYS A 274 34.64 6.32 9.22
C LYS A 274 33.21 6.08 9.69
N ASN A 275 32.23 6.23 8.80
CA ASN A 275 30.82 5.96 9.04
C ASN A 275 30.30 4.87 8.09
N LEU A 276 29.54 3.93 8.63
CA LEU A 276 28.81 2.92 7.87
C LEU A 276 27.34 3.30 7.83
N ILE A 277 26.81 3.66 6.66
CA ILE A 277 25.42 3.97 6.43
C ILE A 277 24.76 2.75 5.79
N SER A 278 23.76 2.17 6.45
CA SER A 278 22.98 1.04 5.94
C SER A 278 21.53 1.48 5.68
N VAL A 279 21.05 1.23 4.48
CA VAL A 279 19.63 1.45 4.12
C VAL A 279 18.98 0.10 3.87
N ILE A 280 17.87 -0.14 4.56
CA ILE A 280 17.06 -1.35 4.44
C ILE A 280 15.70 -0.97 3.90
N VAL A 281 15.22 -1.70 2.91
CA VAL A 281 13.84 -1.66 2.44
C VAL A 281 13.19 -3.01 2.70
N THR A 282 11.98 -3.00 3.26
CA THR A 282 11.18 -4.19 3.51
C THR A 282 9.98 -4.16 2.56
N ASP A 283 9.77 -5.23 1.80
CA ASP A 283 8.60 -5.35 0.93
C ASP A 283 7.35 -5.84 1.69
N CYS A 284 6.21 -5.91 1.01
CA CYS A 284 4.94 -6.34 1.61
C CYS A 284 4.91 -7.82 2.03
N LEU A 285 5.89 -8.63 1.62
CA LEU A 285 6.08 -10.00 2.12
C LEU A 285 6.99 -10.07 3.34
N GLY A 286 7.52 -8.92 3.80
CA GLY A 286 8.48 -8.84 4.88
C GLY A 286 9.92 -9.17 4.48
N VAL A 287 10.21 -9.28 3.18
CA VAL A 287 11.58 -9.53 2.71
C VAL A 287 12.39 -8.26 2.74
N GLU A 288 13.50 -8.29 3.47
CA GLU A 288 14.41 -7.17 3.62
C GLU A 288 15.54 -7.21 2.58
N ARG A 289 15.84 -6.04 2.02
CA ARG A 289 17.01 -5.84 1.16
C ARG A 289 17.80 -4.64 1.65
N ARG A 290 19.12 -4.85 1.78
CA ARG A 290 20.04 -3.89 2.37
C ARG A 290 21.07 -3.43 1.35
N ILE A 291 21.43 -2.12 1.43
CA ILE A 291 22.61 -1.55 0.79
C ILE A 291 23.45 -0.85 1.87
N ASN A 292 24.77 -0.94 1.74
CA ASN A 292 25.71 -0.37 2.69
C ASN A 292 26.68 0.59 1.96
N HIS A 293 26.90 1.76 2.56
CA HIS A 293 27.86 2.75 2.09
C HIS A 293 28.81 3.10 3.22
N THR A 294 30.11 3.11 2.92
CA THR A 294 31.14 3.58 3.86
C THR A 294 31.60 4.97 3.43
N ILE A 295 31.54 5.93 4.34
CA ILE A 295 31.89 7.33 4.14
C ILE A 295 32.96 7.73 5.17
N GLU A 296 34.01 8.39 4.70
CA GLU A 296 35.01 9.04 5.57
C GLU A 296 34.59 10.50 5.77
N ALA A 297 34.50 10.95 7.03
CA ALA A 297 34.11 12.35 7.33
C ALA A 297 35.20 13.14 8.04
N TRP A 298 35.41 14.40 7.63
CA TRP A 298 36.35 15.35 8.23
C TRP A 298 35.69 16.43 9.07
#